data_82a7a856c0a219125e037128dea40f59
#
_entry.id   82a7a856c0a219125e037128dea40f59
#
_cell.length_a   1.000
_cell.length_b   1.000
_cell.length_c   1.000
_cell.angle_alpha   90.00
_cell.angle_beta   90.00
_cell.angle_gamma   90.00
#
_symmetry.space_group_name_H-M   'P 1'
#
loop_
_entity.id
_entity.type
_entity.pdbx_description
1 polymer ?
#
loop_
_entity_poly.entity_id
_entity_poly.type
_entity_poly.pdbx_seq_one_letter_code
_entity_poly.pdbx_strand_id
1 'polypeptide(L)'
;VKEMQKMLIGCGFSCGSSGVDGSFGGATEKALLAFQAFYGLEQDGKYGPASKAKLVSVYNGKTAASAPEKKNTPSYTAGHEYTLQVELKVRTGPGTNYSAKKHTQLTADGQKHDKDNDGCLDAGTVVTCQEVRNVGNDIWMKAPSGWMAAYYDGKVYIK
;
A
#
# COMPACT_ATOMS: atom_id res chain seq x y z
N VAL A 1 22.06 -0.21 -21.77
CA VAL A 1 22.46 0.25 -20.42
C VAL A 1 21.70 1.53 -20.05
N LYS A 2 21.71 2.58 -20.87
CA LYS A 2 21.03 3.87 -20.55
C LYS A 2 19.57 3.71 -20.13
N GLU A 3 18.78 2.93 -20.86
CA GLU A 3 17.37 2.67 -20.54
C GLU A 3 17.22 1.97 -19.18
N MET A 4 18.07 1.02 -18.88
CA MET A 4 18.09 0.32 -17.59
C MET A 4 18.44 1.28 -16.45
N GLN A 5 19.49 2.10 -16.60
CA GLN A 5 19.87 3.11 -15.60
C GLN A 5 18.74 4.11 -15.35
N LYS A 6 18.08 4.60 -16.43
CA LYS A 6 16.94 5.49 -16.34
C LYS A 6 15.80 4.85 -15.54
N MET A 7 15.49 3.58 -15.80
CA MET A 7 14.45 2.85 -15.08
C MET A 7 14.82 2.59 -13.62
N LEU A 8 16.09 2.21 -13.33
CA LEU A 8 16.57 2.02 -11.96
C LEU A 8 16.46 3.31 -11.14
N ILE A 9 16.94 4.42 -11.68
CA ILE A 9 16.85 5.74 -11.03
C ILE A 9 15.37 6.14 -10.84
N GLY A 10 14.52 5.97 -11.85
CA GLY A 10 13.09 6.20 -11.76
C GLY A 10 12.40 5.32 -10.73
N CYS A 11 12.93 4.13 -10.45
CA CYS A 11 12.48 3.24 -9.38
C CYS A 11 13.08 3.56 -8.00
N GLY A 12 13.97 4.56 -7.90
CA GLY A 12 14.59 4.99 -6.64
C GLY A 12 15.93 4.33 -6.33
N PHE A 13 16.52 3.62 -7.30
CA PHE A 13 17.85 2.98 -7.17
C PHE A 13 18.90 3.83 -7.87
N SER A 14 19.77 4.48 -7.10
CA SER A 14 20.77 5.42 -7.63
C SER A 14 21.89 4.67 -8.37
N CYS A 15 22.17 5.08 -9.62
CA CYS A 15 23.31 4.61 -10.39
C CYS A 15 24.58 5.46 -10.17
N GLY A 16 24.70 6.14 -9.03
CA GLY A 16 25.85 6.96 -8.68
C GLY A 16 25.77 8.39 -9.26
N SER A 17 26.85 9.14 -9.11
CA SER A 17 26.93 10.56 -9.53
C SER A 17 26.87 10.76 -11.04
N SER A 18 27.25 9.74 -11.83
CA SER A 18 27.20 9.78 -13.31
C SER A 18 25.79 9.56 -13.86
N GLY A 19 24.87 9.05 -13.06
CA GLY A 19 23.46 8.86 -13.43
C GLY A 19 23.27 7.96 -14.64
N VAL A 20 22.66 8.50 -15.70
CA VAL A 20 22.37 7.79 -16.96
C VAL A 20 23.49 8.04 -17.97
N ASP A 21 24.67 7.47 -17.75
CA ASP A 21 25.83 7.63 -18.60
C ASP A 21 25.94 6.58 -19.73
N GLY A 22 25.25 5.46 -19.58
CA GLY A 22 25.31 4.35 -20.54
C GLY A 22 26.41 3.34 -20.27
N SER A 23 27.20 3.55 -19.21
CA SER A 23 28.26 2.63 -18.80
C SER A 23 27.71 1.70 -17.68
N PHE A 24 27.95 0.40 -17.82
CA PHE A 24 27.65 -0.56 -16.79
C PHE A 24 28.85 -0.65 -15.83
N GLY A 25 28.95 0.31 -14.92
CA GLY A 25 30.00 0.35 -13.91
C GLY A 25 29.49 -0.14 -12.54
N GLY A 26 30.40 -0.18 -11.54
CA GLY A 26 30.09 -0.68 -10.20
C GLY A 26 28.92 0.02 -9.50
N ALA A 27 28.65 1.28 -9.81
CA ALA A 27 27.48 1.99 -9.26
C ALA A 27 26.17 1.47 -9.85
N THR A 28 26.15 1.19 -11.15
CA THR A 28 24.99 0.61 -11.85
C THR A 28 24.76 -0.83 -11.41
N GLU A 29 25.83 -1.61 -11.24
CA GLU A 29 25.75 -2.98 -10.71
C GLU A 29 25.16 -3.00 -9.28
N LYS A 30 25.64 -2.13 -8.39
CA LYS A 30 25.10 -1.98 -7.05
C LYS A 30 23.62 -1.60 -7.04
N ALA A 31 23.21 -0.69 -7.93
CA ALA A 31 21.82 -0.31 -8.09
C ALA A 31 20.95 -1.50 -8.55
N LEU A 32 21.46 -2.30 -9.47
CA LEU A 32 20.78 -3.50 -9.96
C LEU A 32 20.71 -4.59 -8.89
N LEU A 33 21.77 -4.84 -8.15
CA LEU A 33 21.77 -5.77 -7.01
C LEU A 33 20.75 -5.35 -5.93
N ALA A 34 20.73 -4.05 -5.59
CA ALA A 34 19.76 -3.52 -4.65
C ALA A 34 18.31 -3.69 -5.16
N PHE A 35 18.08 -3.48 -6.46
CA PHE A 35 16.80 -3.73 -7.09
C PHE A 35 16.41 -5.21 -7.02
N GLN A 36 17.33 -6.11 -7.37
CA GLN A 36 17.11 -7.56 -7.32
C GLN A 36 16.77 -8.02 -5.89
N ALA A 37 17.53 -7.55 -4.90
CA ALA A 37 17.28 -7.83 -3.48
C ALA A 37 15.90 -7.35 -3.04
N PHE A 38 15.54 -6.11 -3.40
CA PHE A 38 14.28 -5.50 -2.99
C PHE A 38 13.05 -6.23 -3.55
N TYR A 39 13.16 -6.76 -4.77
CA TYR A 39 12.06 -7.48 -5.43
C TYR A 39 12.17 -9.00 -5.35
N GLY A 40 13.07 -9.54 -4.52
CA GLY A 40 13.22 -10.99 -4.32
C GLY A 40 13.70 -11.75 -5.56
N LEU A 41 14.48 -11.10 -6.42
CA LEU A 41 15.12 -11.70 -7.58
C LEU A 41 16.50 -12.27 -7.20
N GLU A 42 17.06 -13.13 -8.05
CA GLU A 42 18.44 -13.59 -7.89
C GLU A 42 19.40 -12.40 -7.95
N GLN A 43 20.21 -12.25 -6.90
CA GLN A 43 21.15 -11.14 -6.74
C GLN A 43 22.49 -11.46 -7.45
N ASP A 44 22.44 -11.58 -8.77
CA ASP A 44 23.60 -11.89 -9.60
C ASP A 44 24.25 -10.66 -10.24
N GLY A 45 23.67 -9.47 -10.03
CA GLY A 45 24.12 -8.23 -10.65
C GLY A 45 23.95 -8.18 -12.16
N LYS A 46 23.29 -9.16 -12.77
CA LYS A 46 23.08 -9.25 -14.22
C LYS A 46 21.69 -8.77 -14.60
N TYR A 47 21.63 -7.98 -15.66
CA TYR A 47 20.39 -7.53 -16.25
C TYR A 47 19.80 -8.61 -17.18
N GLY A 48 19.40 -9.71 -16.59
CA GLY A 48 18.76 -10.84 -17.28
C GLY A 48 17.27 -10.63 -17.56
N PRO A 49 16.60 -11.60 -18.22
CA PRO A 49 15.17 -11.49 -18.57
C PRO A 49 14.25 -11.23 -17.38
N ALA A 50 14.51 -11.88 -16.24
CA ALA A 50 13.73 -11.71 -15.02
C ALA A 50 13.86 -10.29 -14.44
N SER A 51 15.10 -9.79 -14.31
CA SER A 51 15.38 -8.42 -13.84
C SER A 51 14.81 -7.38 -14.81
N LYS A 52 14.93 -7.61 -16.12
CA LYS A 52 14.37 -6.73 -17.16
C LYS A 52 12.85 -6.65 -17.07
N ALA A 53 12.16 -7.79 -17.05
CA ALA A 53 10.70 -7.85 -16.98
C ALA A 53 10.19 -7.15 -15.73
N LYS A 54 10.81 -7.41 -14.57
CA LYS A 54 10.43 -6.78 -13.30
C LYS A 54 10.69 -5.28 -13.30
N LEU A 55 11.86 -4.85 -13.78
CA LEU A 55 12.23 -3.43 -13.83
C LEU A 55 11.31 -2.62 -14.75
N VAL A 56 11.01 -3.15 -15.94
CA VAL A 56 10.06 -2.51 -16.87
C VAL A 56 8.67 -2.41 -16.26
N SER A 57 8.19 -3.47 -15.63
CA SER A 57 6.88 -3.49 -14.95
C SER A 57 6.80 -2.44 -13.83
N VAL A 58 7.83 -2.37 -12.98
CA VAL A 58 7.87 -1.41 -11.86
C VAL A 58 8.01 0.02 -12.36
N TYR A 59 8.86 0.26 -13.35
CA TYR A 59 9.09 1.58 -13.93
C TYR A 59 7.81 2.10 -14.62
N ASN A 60 7.15 1.28 -15.42
CA ASN A 60 5.89 1.64 -16.07
C ASN A 60 4.78 1.88 -15.05
N GLY A 61 4.75 1.13 -13.95
CA GLY A 61 3.83 1.37 -12.84
C GLY A 61 4.10 2.70 -12.10
N LYS A 62 5.33 3.22 -12.13
CA LYS A 62 5.68 4.53 -11.54
C LYS A 62 5.55 5.70 -12.51
N THR A 63 5.82 5.49 -13.81
CA THR A 63 5.71 6.54 -14.84
C THR A 63 4.30 6.64 -15.41
N ALA A 64 3.51 5.58 -15.30
CA ALA A 64 2.09 5.59 -15.59
C ALA A 64 1.29 6.16 -14.40
N ALA A 65 1.53 7.42 -14.07
CA ALA A 65 0.49 8.25 -13.47
C ALA A 65 -0.58 8.56 -14.54
N SER A 66 -0.92 7.58 -15.38
CA SER A 66 -2.00 7.62 -16.36
C SER A 66 -2.14 6.27 -17.06
N ALA A 67 -2.54 5.24 -16.36
CA ALA A 67 -3.44 4.15 -16.74
C ALA A 67 -3.44 3.13 -15.59
N PRO A 68 -4.55 2.87 -14.93
CA PRO A 68 -4.61 1.87 -13.88
C PRO A 68 -4.52 0.51 -14.55
N GLU A 69 -3.45 -0.27 -14.32
CA GLU A 69 -3.69 -1.68 -14.19
C GLU A 69 -4.71 -1.81 -13.08
N LYS A 70 -5.89 -2.26 -13.44
CA LYS A 70 -6.99 -2.58 -12.53
C LYS A 70 -6.56 -3.75 -11.61
N LYS A 71 -5.72 -3.49 -10.61
CA LYS A 71 -5.98 -4.09 -9.32
C LYS A 71 -7.28 -3.45 -8.87
N ASN A 72 -8.31 -4.24 -8.66
CA ASN A 72 -9.58 -3.81 -8.05
C ASN A 72 -9.34 -3.33 -6.61
N THR A 73 -8.42 -2.40 -6.44
CA THR A 73 -8.16 -1.74 -5.17
C THR A 73 -9.22 -0.66 -5.05
N PRO A 74 -10.12 -0.74 -4.10
CA PRO A 74 -11.18 0.24 -3.96
C PRO A 74 -10.58 1.62 -3.69
N SER A 75 -11.22 2.65 -4.20
CA SER A 75 -10.88 4.04 -3.91
C SER A 75 -11.84 4.58 -2.87
N TYR A 76 -11.29 5.20 -1.82
CA TYR A 76 -12.07 5.82 -0.76
C TYR A 76 -11.79 7.31 -0.70
N THR A 77 -12.82 8.10 -0.41
CA THR A 77 -12.74 9.55 -0.35
C THR A 77 -13.23 10.03 1.01
N ALA A 78 -12.47 10.92 1.66
CA ALA A 78 -12.89 11.56 2.89
C ALA A 78 -14.18 12.37 2.69
N GLY A 79 -15.07 12.33 3.65
CA GLY A 79 -16.39 12.98 3.61
C GLY A 79 -17.51 12.11 3.04
N HIS A 80 -17.19 10.94 2.48
CA HIS A 80 -18.18 9.98 1.98
C HIS A 80 -18.51 8.90 3.03
N GLU A 81 -19.69 8.35 2.92
CA GLU A 81 -20.15 7.24 3.74
C GLU A 81 -19.89 5.91 3.06
N TYR A 82 -19.52 4.92 3.85
CA TYR A 82 -19.20 3.57 3.41
C TYR A 82 -19.78 2.54 4.38
N THR A 83 -20.11 1.37 3.87
CA THR A 83 -20.73 0.29 4.67
C THR A 83 -19.72 -0.83 4.94
N LEU A 84 -19.63 -1.26 6.20
CA LEU A 84 -18.83 -2.41 6.59
C LEU A 84 -19.46 -3.70 6.07
N GLN A 85 -18.66 -4.51 5.38
CA GLN A 85 -19.11 -5.79 4.81
C GLN A 85 -19.01 -6.93 5.81
N VAL A 86 -18.17 -6.76 6.81
CA VAL A 86 -17.92 -7.69 7.91
C VAL A 86 -17.73 -6.87 9.19
N GLU A 87 -17.74 -7.55 10.31
CA GLU A 87 -17.34 -6.96 11.58
C GLU A 87 -15.86 -6.55 11.52
N LEU A 88 -15.57 -5.34 11.93
CA LEU A 88 -14.22 -4.74 11.82
C LEU A 88 -13.73 -4.18 13.14
N LYS A 89 -12.55 -4.62 13.51
CA LYS A 89 -11.81 -4.11 14.66
C LYS A 89 -11.42 -2.65 14.48
N VAL A 90 -11.76 -1.81 15.44
CA VAL A 90 -11.39 -0.41 15.49
C VAL A 90 -10.04 -0.27 16.20
N ARG A 91 -9.11 0.47 15.59
CA ARG A 91 -7.75 0.65 16.09
C ARG A 91 -7.40 2.11 16.33
N THR A 92 -6.33 2.34 17.06
CA THR A 92 -5.82 3.69 17.36
C THR A 92 -5.06 4.32 16.19
N GLY A 93 -4.66 3.53 15.21
CA GLY A 93 -3.91 3.99 14.03
C GLY A 93 -4.06 3.06 12.82
N PRO A 94 -3.55 3.50 11.66
CA PRO A 94 -3.65 2.75 10.40
C PRO A 94 -2.60 1.64 10.34
N GLY A 95 -2.98 0.44 10.74
CA GLY A 95 -2.12 -0.75 10.71
C GLY A 95 -2.47 -1.77 11.76
N THR A 96 -2.07 -3.01 11.55
CA THR A 96 -2.27 -4.12 12.49
C THR A 96 -1.40 -4.02 13.75
N ASN A 97 -0.34 -3.23 13.70
CA ASN A 97 0.57 -2.94 14.81
C ASN A 97 0.01 -1.92 15.81
N TYR A 98 -1.08 -1.23 15.46
CA TYR A 98 -1.76 -0.32 16.39
C TYR A 98 -2.74 -1.08 17.27
N SER A 99 -2.87 -0.63 18.52
CA SER A 99 -3.75 -1.26 19.51
C SER A 99 -5.21 -1.21 19.07
N ALA A 100 -5.91 -2.32 19.26
CA ALA A 100 -7.37 -2.36 19.12
C ALA A 100 -8.01 -1.56 20.26
N LYS A 101 -9.06 -0.81 19.92
CA LYS A 101 -9.89 -0.12 20.91
C LYS A 101 -10.84 -1.09 21.58
N LYS A 102 -11.21 -0.77 22.80
CA LYS A 102 -12.31 -1.45 23.52
C LYS A 102 -13.62 -0.73 23.25
N HIS A 103 -14.74 -1.38 23.49
CA HIS A 103 -16.10 -0.79 23.38
C HIS A 103 -16.17 0.62 23.99
N THR A 104 -15.70 0.80 25.20
CA THR A 104 -15.71 2.08 25.94
C THR A 104 -14.84 3.19 25.31
N GLN A 105 -13.99 2.85 24.36
CA GLN A 105 -13.12 3.79 23.65
C GLN A 105 -13.69 4.18 22.27
N LEU A 106 -14.80 3.59 21.86
CA LEU A 106 -15.54 3.97 20.67
C LEU A 106 -16.35 5.23 20.94
N THR A 107 -16.78 5.92 19.90
CA THR A 107 -17.75 7.01 20.02
C THR A 107 -19.10 6.46 20.54
N ALA A 108 -19.93 7.31 21.09
CA ALA A 108 -21.29 6.90 21.54
C ALA A 108 -22.11 6.24 20.42
N ASP A 109 -21.92 6.69 19.20
CA ASP A 109 -22.54 6.06 18.02
C ASP A 109 -21.87 4.73 17.67
N GLY A 110 -20.53 4.66 17.70
CA GLY A 110 -19.80 3.40 17.50
C GLY A 110 -20.20 2.31 18.49
N GLN A 111 -20.43 2.66 19.75
CA GLN A 111 -20.89 1.70 20.77
C GLN A 111 -22.26 1.08 20.47
N LYS A 112 -23.13 1.80 19.75
CA LYS A 112 -24.43 1.24 19.31
C LYS A 112 -24.26 0.17 18.21
N HIS A 113 -23.15 0.21 17.50
CA HIS A 113 -22.80 -0.69 16.41
C HIS A 113 -21.75 -1.74 16.81
N ASP A 114 -21.53 -1.92 18.10
CA ASP A 114 -20.67 -2.93 18.73
C ASP A 114 -21.52 -3.66 19.76
N LYS A 115 -22.35 -4.60 19.29
CA LYS A 115 -23.40 -5.23 20.09
C LYS A 115 -22.88 -6.23 21.11
N ASP A 116 -21.74 -6.82 20.86
CA ASP A 116 -21.10 -7.79 21.76
C ASP A 116 -20.03 -7.16 22.66
N ASN A 117 -19.82 -5.84 22.54
CA ASN A 117 -18.91 -5.02 23.33
C ASN A 117 -17.43 -5.43 23.24
N ASP A 118 -17.00 -5.96 22.09
CA ASP A 118 -15.63 -6.39 21.87
C ASP A 118 -14.70 -5.30 21.27
N GLY A 119 -15.27 -4.13 20.92
CA GLY A 119 -14.56 -3.00 20.33
C GLY A 119 -14.48 -3.05 18.80
N CYS A 120 -15.24 -3.94 18.18
CA CYS A 120 -15.43 -3.99 16.74
C CYS A 120 -16.74 -3.30 16.34
N LEU A 121 -16.84 -2.85 15.10
CA LEU A 121 -18.11 -2.40 14.54
C LEU A 121 -18.73 -3.51 13.71
N ASP A 122 -19.98 -3.78 13.97
CA ASP A 122 -20.78 -4.83 13.30
C ASP A 122 -20.80 -4.67 11.77
N ALA A 123 -20.93 -5.78 11.05
CA ALA A 123 -21.24 -5.78 9.63
C ALA A 123 -22.52 -5.01 9.33
N GLY A 124 -22.54 -4.27 8.22
CA GLY A 124 -23.67 -3.41 7.84
C GLY A 124 -23.65 -2.02 8.49
N THR A 125 -22.70 -1.73 9.38
CA THR A 125 -22.52 -0.39 9.93
C THR A 125 -22.08 0.58 8.84
N VAL A 126 -22.75 1.73 8.76
CA VAL A 126 -22.37 2.83 7.87
C VAL A 126 -21.43 3.77 8.65
N VAL A 127 -20.28 4.08 8.06
CA VAL A 127 -19.29 4.98 8.66
C VAL A 127 -18.91 6.09 7.69
N THR A 128 -18.75 7.31 8.21
CA THR A 128 -18.23 8.43 7.42
C THR A 128 -16.70 8.37 7.40
N CYS A 129 -16.12 8.31 6.23
CA CYS A 129 -14.68 8.36 6.05
C CYS A 129 -14.14 9.75 6.42
N GLN A 130 -13.22 9.83 7.37
CA GLN A 130 -12.54 11.07 7.75
C GLN A 130 -11.16 11.20 7.11
N GLU A 131 -10.46 10.09 6.97
CA GLU A 131 -9.11 10.03 6.41
C GLU A 131 -8.85 8.66 5.81
N VAL A 132 -8.01 8.60 4.79
CA VAL A 132 -7.55 7.36 4.15
C VAL A 132 -6.04 7.31 4.21
N ARG A 133 -5.48 6.17 4.59
CA ARG A 133 -4.04 5.90 4.60
C ARG A 133 -3.73 4.59 3.92
N ASN A 134 -2.75 4.63 3.03
CA ASN A 134 -2.18 3.44 2.42
C ASN A 134 -0.97 2.98 3.26
N VAL A 135 -0.98 1.72 3.67
CA VAL A 135 0.10 1.08 4.43
C VAL A 135 0.52 -0.16 3.63
N GLY A 136 1.59 -0.02 2.86
CA GLY A 136 1.95 -1.03 1.86
C GLY A 136 0.89 -1.15 0.77
N ASN A 137 0.33 -2.35 0.61
CA ASN A 137 -0.77 -2.61 -0.33
C ASN A 137 -2.16 -2.50 0.31
N ASP A 138 -2.23 -2.24 1.61
CA ASP A 138 -3.46 -2.18 2.37
C ASP A 138 -3.98 -0.75 2.48
N ILE A 139 -5.29 -0.60 2.56
CA ILE A 139 -5.94 0.70 2.72
C ILE A 139 -6.66 0.73 4.06
N TRP A 140 -6.32 1.72 4.87
CA TRP A 140 -6.91 1.97 6.17
C TRP A 140 -7.78 3.22 6.12
N MET A 141 -8.97 3.13 6.68
CA MET A 141 -9.93 4.22 6.75
C MET A 141 -10.11 4.65 8.20
N LYS A 142 -10.07 5.95 8.42
CA LYS A 142 -10.44 6.55 9.69
C LYS A 142 -11.91 6.94 9.67
N ALA A 143 -12.64 6.42 10.62
CA ALA A 143 -14.00 6.82 10.93
C ALA A 143 -14.06 7.51 12.31
N PRO A 144 -15.19 8.08 12.74
CA PRO A 144 -15.29 8.76 14.03
C PRO A 144 -14.80 7.93 15.23
N SER A 145 -15.05 6.62 15.22
CA SER A 145 -14.59 5.71 16.29
C SER A 145 -13.10 5.36 16.22
N GLY A 146 -12.45 5.44 15.07
CA GLY A 146 -11.02 5.14 14.89
C GLY A 146 -10.69 4.56 13.52
N TRP A 147 -9.56 3.86 13.43
CA TRP A 147 -9.05 3.30 12.20
C TRP A 147 -9.52 1.86 11.97
N MET A 148 -9.89 1.56 10.75
CA MET A 148 -10.33 0.21 10.31
C MET A 148 -9.67 -0.14 8.99
N ALA A 149 -9.46 -1.44 8.76
CA ALA A 149 -8.97 -1.95 7.48
C ALA A 149 -10.09 -1.89 6.44
N ALA A 150 -10.00 -1.01 5.46
CA ALA A 150 -10.97 -0.92 4.38
C ALA A 150 -10.66 -1.91 3.24
N TYR A 151 -9.38 -2.08 2.95
CA TYR A 151 -8.85 -3.09 2.05
C TYR A 151 -7.59 -3.67 2.68
N TYR A 152 -7.55 -4.98 2.85
CA TYR A 152 -6.46 -5.67 3.52
C TYR A 152 -6.27 -7.07 2.94
N ASP A 153 -5.00 -7.45 2.70
CA ASP A 153 -4.64 -8.77 2.14
C ASP A 153 -5.46 -9.13 0.88
N GLY A 154 -5.64 -8.17 -0.03
CA GLY A 154 -6.34 -8.38 -1.29
C GLY A 154 -7.87 -8.43 -1.18
N LYS A 155 -8.46 -8.19 -0.02
CA LYS A 155 -9.91 -8.25 0.24
C LYS A 155 -10.49 -6.88 0.58
N VAL A 156 -11.70 -6.62 0.10
CA VAL A 156 -12.48 -5.42 0.40
C VAL A 156 -13.36 -5.69 1.62
N TYR A 157 -13.20 -4.90 2.66
CA TYR A 157 -13.97 -5.00 3.91
C TYR A 157 -14.97 -3.87 4.10
N ILE A 158 -14.76 -2.75 3.42
CA ILE A 158 -15.64 -1.58 3.44
C ILE A 158 -15.99 -1.18 2.00
N LYS A 159 -17.26 -0.90 1.71
CA LYS A 159 -17.75 -0.49 0.38
C LYS A 159 -18.64 0.75 0.50
#